data_8419552b63852156d0f0efd92ef751ee
#
_entry.id   8419552b63852156d0f0efd92ef751ee
#
_cell.length_a   1.000
_cell.length_b   1.000
_cell.length_c   1.000
_cell.angle_alpha   90.00
_cell.angle_beta   90.00
_cell.angle_gamma   90.00
#
_symmetry.space_group_name_H-M   'P 1'
#
loop_
_entity.id
_entity.type
_entity.pdbx_description
1 polymer ?
#
loop_
_entity_poly.entity_id
_entity_poly.type
_entity_poly.pdbx_seq_one_letter_code
_entity_poly.pdbx_strand_id
1 'polypeptide(L)'
;MAFDALIKIGNIKGESTDLKHKDEIEVLSFSWGVIQPSQQGGRAAGRADVQDFTIVKRLDKSSPLLFAAACHGDHFNEATFTARKAGGTAVEFYKVTMSDVLVSSVRPGGSAGGETLPLEEVSLNFGALKIEVTPQDQEGKPGTPVAALCNSHR
;
A
#
# COMPACT_ATOMS: atom_id res chain seq x y z
N MET A 1 -5.29 -3.24 -18.09
CA MET A 1 -3.89 -3.68 -18.15
C MET A 1 -3.46 -4.19 -16.78
N ALA A 2 -2.88 -5.38 -16.74
CA ALA A 2 -2.49 -5.98 -15.46
C ALA A 2 -1.24 -5.31 -14.89
N PHE A 3 -1.14 -5.26 -13.57
CA PHE A 3 0.06 -4.82 -12.88
C PHE A 3 0.31 -5.74 -11.69
N ASP A 4 1.56 -5.78 -11.25
CA ASP A 4 1.95 -6.47 -10.02
C ASP A 4 2.07 -5.44 -8.91
N ALA A 5 1.62 -5.78 -7.74
CA ALA A 5 1.68 -4.90 -6.58
C ALA A 5 2.28 -5.64 -5.39
N LEU A 6 3.20 -4.98 -4.71
CA LEU A 6 3.93 -5.54 -3.57
C LEU A 6 4.03 -4.48 -2.48
N ILE A 7 4.07 -4.93 -1.23
CA ILE A 7 4.25 -4.01 -0.12
C ILE A 7 5.26 -4.59 0.88
N LYS A 8 6.13 -3.71 1.38
CA LYS A 8 7.07 -4.02 2.44
C LYS A 8 6.66 -3.21 3.66
N ILE A 9 6.38 -3.89 4.76
CA ILE A 9 5.98 -3.23 6.02
C ILE A 9 7.06 -3.55 7.06
N GLY A 10 7.93 -2.58 7.35
CA GLY A 10 9.00 -2.79 8.29
C GLY A 10 9.83 -4.05 7.98
N ASN A 11 9.95 -4.92 8.97
CA ASN A 11 10.66 -6.19 8.82
C ASN A 11 9.73 -7.41 8.70
N ILE A 12 8.45 -7.19 8.49
CA ILE A 12 7.48 -8.28 8.29
C ILE A 12 7.71 -8.89 6.92
N LYS A 13 7.94 -10.19 6.89
CA LYS A 13 8.24 -10.92 5.65
C LYS A 13 6.97 -11.58 5.10
N GLY A 14 6.71 -11.34 3.82
CA GLY A 14 5.71 -12.04 3.04
C GLY A 14 6.33 -13.18 2.24
N GLU A 15 5.66 -13.54 1.16
CA GLU A 15 6.03 -14.73 0.38
C GLU A 15 6.41 -14.41 -1.07
N SER A 16 6.74 -13.15 -1.38
CA SER A 16 7.18 -12.81 -2.73
C SER A 16 8.52 -13.46 -3.06
N THR A 17 8.60 -14.04 -4.25
CA THR A 17 9.84 -14.61 -4.78
C THR A 17 10.50 -13.71 -5.82
N ASP A 18 9.98 -12.51 -6.02
CA ASP A 18 10.53 -11.56 -6.98
C ASP A 18 11.95 -11.15 -6.60
N LEU A 19 12.84 -11.04 -7.59
CA LEU A 19 14.25 -10.75 -7.32
C LEU A 19 14.47 -9.39 -6.65
N LYS A 20 13.69 -8.37 -7.02
CA LYS A 20 13.82 -7.03 -6.46
C LYS A 20 12.98 -6.82 -5.21
N HIS A 21 11.95 -7.64 -5.02
CA HIS A 21 10.99 -7.51 -3.94
C HIS A 21 10.83 -8.82 -3.18
N LYS A 22 11.95 -9.49 -2.97
CA LYS A 22 11.97 -10.77 -2.27
C LYS A 22 11.45 -10.58 -0.84
N ASP A 23 10.62 -11.52 -0.39
CA ASP A 23 10.02 -11.53 0.94
C ASP A 23 9.07 -10.36 1.20
N GLU A 24 8.68 -9.62 0.17
CA GLU A 24 7.61 -8.64 0.33
C GLU A 24 6.24 -9.31 0.25
N ILE A 25 5.21 -8.58 0.59
CA ILE A 25 3.83 -9.07 0.58
C ILE A 25 3.21 -8.81 -0.79
N GLU A 26 2.69 -9.85 -1.42
CA GLU A 26 1.96 -9.70 -2.67
C GLU A 26 0.59 -9.10 -2.39
N VAL A 27 0.21 -8.07 -3.15
CA VAL A 27 -1.02 -7.32 -2.98
C VAL A 27 -1.95 -7.56 -4.16
N LEU A 28 -3.20 -7.88 -3.89
CA LEU A 28 -4.20 -8.08 -4.94
C LEU A 28 -4.88 -6.79 -5.34
N SER A 29 -5.16 -5.92 -4.39
CA SER A 29 -5.76 -4.63 -4.65
C SER A 29 -5.38 -3.66 -3.54
N PHE A 30 -5.49 -2.37 -3.83
CA PHE A 30 -5.20 -1.34 -2.83
C PHE A 30 -6.16 -0.18 -3.00
N SER A 31 -6.31 0.60 -1.94
CA SER A 31 -7.07 1.84 -1.96
C SER A 31 -6.58 2.78 -0.86
N TRP A 32 -6.62 4.06 -1.14
CA TRP A 32 -6.35 5.09 -0.17
C TRP A 32 -6.89 6.41 -0.73
N GLY A 33 -6.92 7.44 0.06
CA GLY A 33 -7.42 8.71 -0.44
C GLY A 33 -7.17 9.85 0.51
N VAL A 34 -7.44 11.05 0.04
CA VAL A 34 -7.37 12.25 0.84
C VAL A 34 -8.59 13.11 0.52
N ILE A 35 -9.20 13.67 1.55
CA ILE A 35 -10.34 14.54 1.41
C ILE A 35 -9.97 15.87 2.04
N GLN A 36 -10.13 16.96 1.28
CA GLN A 36 -10.01 18.30 1.82
C GLN A 36 -11.41 18.82 2.12
N PRO A 37 -11.79 18.94 3.41
CA PRO A 37 -13.06 19.54 3.73
C PRO A 37 -13.09 20.96 3.18
N SER A 38 -14.20 21.34 2.54
CA SER A 38 -14.33 22.65 1.93
C SER A 38 -15.60 23.32 2.39
N GLN A 39 -15.55 24.65 2.48
CA GLN A 39 -16.72 25.47 2.77
C GLN A 39 -17.43 25.83 1.47
N GLN A 40 -18.65 26.28 1.59
CA GLN A 40 -19.40 26.81 0.47
C GLN A 40 -18.57 27.93 -0.22
N GLY A 41 -18.45 27.84 -1.53
CA GLY A 41 -17.59 28.75 -2.29
C GLY A 41 -16.20 28.22 -2.58
N GLY A 42 -15.91 26.95 -2.24
CA GLY A 42 -14.66 26.31 -2.61
C GLY A 42 -13.47 26.58 -1.67
N ARG A 43 -13.72 27.15 -0.50
CA ARG A 43 -12.63 27.41 0.45
C ARG A 43 -12.31 26.16 1.26
N ALA A 44 -11.02 25.96 1.56
CA ALA A 44 -10.61 24.93 2.48
C ALA A 44 -11.14 25.20 3.88
N ALA A 45 -11.72 24.20 4.54
CA ALA A 45 -12.38 24.34 5.85
C ALA A 45 -11.67 23.52 6.93
N GLY A 46 -10.34 23.45 6.90
CA GLY A 46 -9.56 22.76 7.91
C GLY A 46 -8.51 21.88 7.30
N ARG A 47 -8.09 20.88 8.07
CA ARG A 47 -7.01 19.96 7.66
C ARG A 47 -7.54 18.92 6.69
N ALA A 48 -6.68 18.50 5.78
CA ALA A 48 -6.98 17.36 4.93
C ALA A 48 -7.18 16.10 5.77
N ASP A 49 -8.16 15.31 5.39
CA ASP A 49 -8.39 13.99 5.99
C ASP A 49 -7.72 12.95 5.09
N VAL A 50 -6.58 12.44 5.54
CA VAL A 50 -5.84 11.42 4.81
C VAL A 50 -6.29 10.06 5.32
N GLN A 51 -6.88 9.28 4.44
CA GLN A 51 -7.46 8.00 4.78
C GLN A 51 -6.38 6.93 4.88
N ASP A 52 -6.66 5.85 5.62
CA ASP A 52 -5.75 4.73 5.74
C ASP A 52 -5.45 4.11 4.39
N PHE A 53 -4.24 3.56 4.26
CA PHE A 53 -3.85 2.80 3.09
C PHE A 53 -4.30 1.36 3.29
N THR A 54 -5.22 0.89 2.46
CA THR A 54 -5.85 -0.42 2.61
C THR A 54 -5.42 -1.33 1.46
N ILE A 55 -5.01 -2.54 1.81
CA ILE A 55 -4.67 -3.56 0.83
C ILE A 55 -5.54 -4.79 1.02
N VAL A 56 -5.73 -5.52 -0.07
CA VAL A 56 -6.30 -6.87 -0.04
C VAL A 56 -5.23 -7.84 -0.50
N LYS A 57 -5.01 -8.89 0.26
CA LYS A 57 -3.98 -9.88 0.01
C LYS A 57 -4.50 -11.28 0.32
N ARG A 58 -3.79 -12.29 -0.16
CA ARG A 58 -4.07 -13.67 0.24
C ARG A 58 -3.48 -13.93 1.61
N LEU A 59 -4.07 -14.88 2.31
CA LEU A 59 -3.50 -15.37 3.57
C LEU A 59 -2.10 -15.93 3.30
N ASP A 60 -1.11 -15.49 4.07
CA ASP A 60 0.29 -15.94 3.92
C ASP A 60 1.01 -15.88 5.27
N LYS A 61 2.32 -16.11 5.26
CA LYS A 61 3.08 -16.12 6.52
C LYS A 61 3.19 -14.76 7.19
N SER A 62 2.88 -13.66 6.49
CA SER A 62 2.83 -12.33 7.10
C SER A 62 1.55 -12.13 7.93
N SER A 63 0.52 -12.93 7.70
CA SER A 63 -0.79 -12.73 8.32
C SER A 63 -0.77 -12.77 9.85
N PRO A 64 -0.12 -13.76 10.50
CA PRO A 64 -0.03 -13.74 11.97
C PRO A 64 0.74 -12.54 12.52
N LEU A 65 1.77 -12.11 11.79
CA LEU A 65 2.59 -10.98 12.22
C LEU A 65 1.84 -9.66 12.12
N LEU A 66 1.05 -9.48 11.06
CA LEU A 66 0.18 -8.31 10.91
C LEU A 66 -0.91 -8.30 11.97
N PHE A 67 -1.50 -9.45 12.25
CA PHE A 67 -2.49 -9.59 13.32
C PHE A 67 -1.90 -9.19 14.68
N ALA A 68 -0.71 -9.70 15.01
CA ALA A 68 -0.05 -9.36 16.27
C ALA A 68 0.28 -7.86 16.35
N ALA A 69 0.76 -7.28 15.26
CA ALA A 69 1.05 -5.86 15.20
C ALA A 69 -0.20 -5.00 15.45
N ALA A 70 -1.33 -5.41 14.88
CA ALA A 70 -2.60 -4.72 15.11
C ALA A 70 -3.04 -4.84 16.57
N CYS A 71 -2.91 -6.03 17.18
CA CYS A 71 -3.28 -6.25 18.57
C CYS A 71 -2.44 -5.43 19.54
N HIS A 72 -1.14 -5.30 19.25
CA HIS A 72 -0.19 -4.65 20.15
C HIS A 72 -0.02 -3.15 19.88
N GLY A 73 -0.54 -2.65 18.76
CA GLY A 73 -0.32 -1.26 18.38
C GLY A 73 1.12 -0.96 18.01
N ASP A 74 1.83 -1.94 17.45
CA ASP A 74 3.23 -1.77 17.07
C ASP A 74 3.38 -0.75 15.94
N HIS A 75 4.42 0.07 16.04
CA HIS A 75 4.77 1.05 15.01
C HIS A 75 5.93 0.54 14.17
N PHE A 76 5.88 0.82 12.89
CA PHE A 76 6.96 0.54 11.94
C PHE A 76 7.47 1.86 11.39
N ASN A 77 8.78 1.97 11.20
CA ASN A 77 9.36 3.21 10.69
C ASN A 77 8.89 3.51 9.27
N GLU A 78 8.71 2.47 8.45
CA GLU A 78 8.38 2.68 7.05
C GLU A 78 7.61 1.49 6.48
N ALA A 79 6.72 1.80 5.54
CA ALA A 79 6.11 0.82 4.65
C ALA A 79 6.19 1.36 3.22
N THR A 80 6.52 0.49 2.28
CA THR A 80 6.66 0.88 0.88
C THR A 80 5.78 -0.02 0.01
N PHE A 81 4.85 0.61 -0.70
CA PHE A 81 4.01 -0.04 -1.69
C PHE A 81 4.56 0.26 -3.08
N THR A 82 4.68 -0.77 -3.91
CA THR A 82 5.17 -0.64 -5.28
C THR A 82 4.22 -1.33 -6.22
N ALA A 83 3.80 -0.62 -7.27
CA ALA A 83 3.07 -1.21 -8.39
C ALA A 83 3.94 -1.11 -9.63
N ARG A 84 4.00 -2.21 -10.37
CA ARG A 84 4.81 -2.24 -11.59
C ARG A 84 4.01 -2.93 -12.70
N LYS A 85 4.36 -2.60 -13.93
CA LYS A 85 3.71 -3.19 -15.08
C LYS A 85 4.03 -4.68 -15.16
N ALA A 86 3.02 -5.51 -15.34
CA ALA A 86 3.19 -6.95 -15.46
C ALA A 86 3.83 -7.30 -16.80
N GLY A 87 4.75 -8.25 -16.80
CA GLY A 87 5.41 -8.75 -18.00
C GLY A 87 6.51 -7.80 -18.51
N GLY A 88 7.33 -8.27 -19.44
CA GLY A 88 8.36 -7.47 -20.08
C GLY A 88 9.35 -6.84 -19.14
N THR A 89 9.76 -5.61 -19.45
CA THR A 89 10.60 -4.82 -18.56
C THR A 89 9.76 -4.33 -17.39
N ALA A 90 10.15 -4.72 -16.18
CA ALA A 90 9.39 -4.41 -14.96
C ALA A 90 9.59 -2.95 -14.55
N VAL A 91 8.81 -2.04 -15.14
CA VAL A 91 8.85 -0.63 -14.77
C VAL A 91 7.93 -0.38 -13.59
N GLU A 92 8.50 0.13 -12.51
CA GLU A 92 7.76 0.51 -11.31
C GLU A 92 7.14 1.88 -11.54
N PHE A 93 5.87 1.92 -11.90
CA PHE A 93 5.22 3.16 -12.29
C PHE A 93 4.57 3.91 -11.12
N TYR A 94 4.37 3.24 -9.99
CA TYR A 94 3.72 3.85 -8.84
C TYR A 94 4.37 3.34 -7.56
N LYS A 95 4.77 4.26 -6.70
CA LYS A 95 5.39 3.94 -5.42
C LYS A 95 4.80 4.83 -4.33
N VAL A 96 4.39 4.21 -3.24
CA VAL A 96 3.88 4.92 -2.07
C VAL A 96 4.75 4.57 -0.88
N THR A 97 5.37 5.57 -0.28
CA THR A 97 6.20 5.41 0.90
C THR A 97 5.50 6.04 2.09
N MET A 98 5.27 5.24 3.11
CA MET A 98 4.61 5.67 4.35
C MET A 98 5.61 5.65 5.49
N SER A 99 5.55 6.67 6.34
CA SER A 99 6.43 6.78 7.52
C SER A 99 5.58 6.70 8.79
N ASP A 100 6.18 6.18 9.85
CA ASP A 100 5.51 6.02 11.14
C ASP A 100 4.19 5.29 10.98
N VAL A 101 4.29 4.00 10.69
CA VAL A 101 3.17 3.18 10.23
C VAL A 101 2.62 2.34 11.37
N LEU A 102 1.30 2.25 11.43
CA LEU A 102 0.56 1.44 12.38
C LEU A 102 -0.42 0.58 11.62
N VAL A 103 -0.51 -0.71 11.95
CA VAL A 103 -1.54 -1.58 11.38
C VAL A 103 -2.84 -1.28 12.12
N SER A 104 -3.75 -0.59 11.45
CA SER A 104 -5.00 -0.14 12.07
C SER A 104 -6.12 -1.16 12.00
N SER A 105 -6.04 -2.10 11.04
CA SER A 105 -7.10 -3.09 10.86
C SER A 105 -6.56 -4.29 10.11
N VAL A 106 -6.96 -5.49 10.56
CA VAL A 106 -6.72 -6.75 9.86
C VAL A 106 -8.02 -7.54 9.86
N ARG A 107 -8.55 -7.80 8.67
CA ARG A 107 -9.86 -8.46 8.51
C ARG A 107 -9.74 -9.66 7.57
N PRO A 108 -9.46 -10.85 8.10
CA PRO A 108 -9.45 -12.05 7.27
C PRO A 108 -10.87 -12.53 6.98
N GLY A 109 -11.04 -13.17 5.84
CA GLY A 109 -12.31 -13.75 5.47
C GLY A 109 -12.14 -14.73 4.33
N GLY A 110 -13.09 -15.63 4.21
CA GLY A 110 -13.04 -16.62 3.15
C GLY A 110 -14.32 -17.43 3.12
N SER A 111 -14.43 -18.26 2.09
CA SER A 111 -15.56 -19.14 1.89
C SER A 111 -15.05 -20.54 1.56
N ALA A 112 -15.41 -21.51 2.38
CA ALA A 112 -15.08 -22.90 2.11
C ALA A 112 -15.80 -23.36 0.85
N GLY A 113 -15.12 -24.13 0.01
CA GLY A 113 -15.66 -24.55 -1.27
C GLY A 113 -15.22 -23.67 -2.44
N GLY A 114 -14.59 -22.53 -2.17
CA GLY A 114 -13.92 -21.76 -3.21
C GLY A 114 -12.57 -22.37 -3.56
N GLU A 115 -12.06 -22.00 -4.73
CA GLU A 115 -10.79 -22.54 -5.22
C GLU A 115 -9.58 -21.70 -4.78
N THR A 116 -9.82 -20.55 -4.14
CA THR A 116 -8.76 -19.63 -3.75
C THR A 116 -8.54 -19.66 -2.25
N LEU A 117 -7.34 -19.29 -1.83
CA LEU A 117 -7.04 -19.10 -0.43
C LEU A 117 -7.90 -17.98 0.14
N PRO A 118 -8.17 -18.00 1.45
CA PRO A 118 -8.84 -16.88 2.09
C PRO A 118 -8.13 -15.56 1.84
N LEU A 119 -8.89 -14.49 1.77
CA LEU A 119 -8.38 -13.15 1.58
C LEU A 119 -8.34 -12.41 2.90
N GLU A 120 -7.51 -11.40 2.94
CA GLU A 120 -7.29 -10.59 4.13
C GLU A 120 -7.22 -9.12 3.72
N GLU A 121 -7.98 -8.28 4.42
CA GLU A 121 -7.92 -6.84 4.22
C GLU A 121 -7.11 -6.21 5.34
N VAL A 122 -6.06 -5.49 5.01
CA VAL A 122 -5.17 -4.85 5.98
C VAL A 122 -5.15 -3.36 5.73
N SER A 123 -5.37 -2.58 6.77
CA SER A 123 -5.31 -1.12 6.69
C SER A 123 -4.14 -0.60 7.49
N LEU A 124 -3.45 0.38 6.93
CA LEU A 124 -2.30 1.02 7.53
C LEU A 124 -2.59 2.50 7.76
N ASN A 125 -2.39 2.95 8.99
CA ASN A 125 -2.37 4.35 9.35
C ASN A 125 -0.91 4.82 9.36
N PHE A 126 -0.65 6.09 9.07
CA PHE A 126 0.72 6.56 8.93
C PHE A 126 0.83 8.03 9.33
N GLY A 127 2.06 8.46 9.64
CA GLY A 127 2.35 9.84 9.97
C GLY A 127 2.59 10.70 8.75
N ALA A 128 3.19 10.13 7.71
CA ALA A 128 3.45 10.82 6.45
C ALA A 128 3.35 9.85 5.30
N LEU A 129 2.97 10.37 4.13
CA LEU A 129 2.83 9.57 2.93
C LEU A 129 3.44 10.33 1.75
N LYS A 130 4.30 9.65 1.01
CA LYS A 130 4.89 10.17 -0.22
C LYS A 130 4.43 9.31 -1.38
N ILE A 131 3.88 9.94 -2.40
CA ILE A 131 3.53 9.23 -3.63
C ILE A 131 4.51 9.62 -4.74
N GLU A 132 4.81 8.67 -5.59
CA GLU A 132 5.74 8.84 -6.69
C GLU A 132 5.20 8.10 -7.90
N VAL A 133 5.03 8.82 -8.99
CA VAL A 133 4.58 8.25 -10.26
C VAL A 133 5.68 8.41 -11.29
N THR A 134 6.06 7.33 -11.93
CA THR A 134 7.03 7.32 -13.01
C THR A 134 6.28 7.14 -14.33
N PRO A 135 6.17 8.20 -15.15
CA PRO A 135 5.50 8.08 -16.45
C PRO A 135 6.32 7.23 -17.40
N GLN A 136 5.66 6.61 -18.36
CA GLN A 136 6.31 5.84 -19.41
C GLN A 136 6.02 6.51 -20.74
N ASP A 137 7.00 6.46 -21.67
CA ASP A 137 6.79 6.92 -23.02
C ASP A 137 6.00 5.83 -23.83
N GLN A 138 5.76 6.11 -25.11
CA GLN A 138 5.02 5.19 -25.96
C GLN A 138 5.76 3.86 -26.19
N GLU A 139 7.07 3.85 -25.95
CA GLU A 139 7.90 2.65 -26.07
C GLU A 139 8.04 1.90 -24.73
N GLY A 140 7.44 2.41 -23.67
CA GLY A 140 7.48 1.80 -22.35
C GLY A 140 8.72 2.16 -21.53
N LYS A 141 9.50 3.14 -21.93
CA LYS A 141 10.68 3.58 -21.18
C LYS A 141 10.25 4.50 -20.03
N PRO A 142 10.86 4.35 -18.84
CA PRO A 142 10.53 5.23 -17.74
C PRO A 142 11.00 6.66 -17.99
N GLY A 143 10.16 7.61 -17.66
CA GLY A 143 10.49 9.02 -17.68
C GLY A 143 10.95 9.51 -16.32
N THR A 144 10.88 10.82 -16.10
CA THR A 144 11.26 11.44 -14.85
C THR A 144 10.14 11.25 -13.82
N PRO A 145 10.44 10.69 -12.63
CA PRO A 145 9.43 10.54 -11.59
C PRO A 145 8.89 11.88 -11.10
N VAL A 146 7.62 11.93 -10.78
CA VAL A 146 6.97 13.08 -10.14
C VAL A 146 6.49 12.63 -8.77
N ALA A 147 6.85 13.38 -7.75
CA ALA A 147 6.57 12.99 -6.37
C ALA A 147 5.91 14.11 -5.57
N ALA A 148 5.12 13.74 -4.57
CA ALA A 148 4.51 14.66 -3.63
C ALA A 148 4.46 14.02 -2.25
N LEU A 149 4.58 14.84 -1.21
CA LEU A 149 4.58 14.38 0.18
C LEU A 149 3.45 15.07 0.94
N CYS A 150 2.74 14.32 1.76
CA CYS A 150 1.71 14.84 2.63
C CYS A 150 1.87 14.27 4.04
N ASN A 151 1.80 15.12 5.05
CA ASN A 151 1.79 14.69 6.44
C ASN A 151 0.35 14.40 6.88
N SER A 152 0.16 13.25 7.50
CA SER A 152 -1.08 12.93 8.17
C SER A 152 -1.17 13.74 9.46
N HIS A 153 -2.39 14.03 9.90
CA HIS A 153 -2.63 14.75 11.15
C HIS A 153 -3.08 13.78 12.25
N ARG A 154 -2.43 12.63 12.27
CA ARG A 154 -2.63 11.61 13.27
C ARG A 154 -2.16 12.09 14.65
#